data_ec35428a06119b8367c8b64bbafb4b8a
#
_entry.id   ec35428a06119b8367c8b64bbafb4b8a
#
_cell.length_a   1.000
_cell.length_b   1.000
_cell.length_c   1.000
_cell.angle_alpha   90.00
_cell.angle_beta   90.00
_cell.angle_gamma   90.00
#
_symmetry.space_group_name_H-M   'P 1'
#
loop_
_entity.id
_entity.type
_entity.pdbx_description
1 polymer ?
#
loop_
_entity_poly.entity_id
_entity_poly.type
_entity_poly.pdbx_seq_one_letter_code
_entity_poly.pdbx_strand_id
1 'polypeptide(L)'
;MVRGSDLVTVGNQFLKEEVLKVNRKKEVRLIPTCIDTGLYPKKKKVSDSRDFILGWIGTKGNLKYLKQLEPVFKAIGQRFSHVRLKIVSNDFIDSSSLPVIKKTWRLEDENEDLISFDVGLMPLGDDLWSRGKCGLKIIQYLSVGVPAVCTPVGINRDIVKDGQNGFWASTPEDWIRRLTQLIEDPDLRRNMGCHGMDTVEKGYSLTVTSEKFLGVLKNLMQDR
;
A
#
# COMPACT_ATOMS: atom_id res chain seq x y z
N MET A 1 -23.31 -18.01 0.91
CA MET A 1 -23.15 -16.71 1.58
C MET A 1 -23.72 -15.56 0.75
N VAL A 2 -23.21 -15.21 -0.44
CA VAL A 2 -23.73 -14.10 -1.28
C VAL A 2 -25.24 -14.17 -1.58
N ARG A 3 -25.78 -15.36 -1.87
CA ARG A 3 -27.20 -15.53 -2.23
C ARG A 3 -28.18 -15.30 -1.08
N GLY A 4 -27.80 -15.63 0.13
CA GLY A 4 -28.68 -15.59 1.32
C GLY A 4 -28.50 -14.34 2.20
N SER A 5 -27.69 -13.36 1.79
CA SER A 5 -27.53 -12.08 2.51
C SER A 5 -28.49 -11.03 1.96
N ASP A 6 -28.92 -10.06 2.76
CA ASP A 6 -29.69 -8.91 2.29
C ASP A 6 -28.79 -7.97 1.48
N LEU A 7 -27.57 -7.71 1.99
CA LEU A 7 -26.56 -6.84 1.39
C LEU A 7 -25.17 -7.46 1.50
N VAL A 8 -24.26 -7.11 0.60
CA VAL A 8 -22.84 -7.49 0.65
C VAL A 8 -21.96 -6.25 0.68
N THR A 9 -21.03 -6.16 1.62
CA THR A 9 -19.98 -5.13 1.62
C THR A 9 -18.68 -5.71 1.07
N VAL A 10 -17.97 -4.93 0.27
CA VAL A 10 -16.69 -5.31 -0.37
C VAL A 10 -15.69 -4.17 -0.32
N GLY A 11 -14.39 -4.50 -0.29
CA GLY A 11 -13.33 -3.51 -0.14
C GLY A 11 -12.89 -2.81 -1.43
N ASN A 12 -13.28 -3.31 -2.62
CA ASN A 12 -12.91 -2.70 -3.89
C ASN A 12 -13.90 -3.03 -5.02
N GLN A 13 -13.75 -2.32 -6.14
CA GLN A 13 -14.63 -2.45 -7.29
C GLN A 13 -14.56 -3.85 -7.94
N PHE A 14 -13.38 -4.46 -8.02
CA PHE A 14 -13.21 -5.81 -8.58
C PHE A 14 -14.04 -6.83 -7.78
N LEU A 15 -13.98 -6.79 -6.45
CA LEU A 15 -14.78 -7.69 -5.60
C LEU A 15 -16.28 -7.45 -5.77
N LYS A 16 -16.71 -6.19 -6.00
CA LYS A 16 -18.10 -5.88 -6.32
C LYS A 16 -18.54 -6.57 -7.60
N GLU A 17 -17.75 -6.49 -8.64
CA GLU A 17 -18.02 -7.14 -9.92
C GLU A 17 -18.10 -8.66 -9.78
N GLU A 18 -17.20 -9.28 -9.00
CA GLU A 18 -17.24 -10.72 -8.73
C GLU A 18 -18.52 -11.15 -7.99
N VAL A 19 -18.98 -10.35 -7.01
CA VAL A 19 -20.25 -10.61 -6.33
C VAL A 19 -21.44 -10.52 -7.30
N LEU A 20 -21.44 -9.53 -8.19
CA LEU A 20 -22.53 -9.33 -9.18
C LEU A 20 -22.56 -10.41 -10.25
N LYS A 21 -21.45 -11.11 -10.53
CA LYS A 21 -21.44 -12.31 -11.37
C LYS A 21 -22.23 -13.47 -10.74
N VAL A 22 -22.20 -13.57 -9.39
CA VAL A 22 -22.95 -14.62 -8.65
C VAL A 22 -24.44 -14.27 -8.53
N ASN A 23 -24.76 -12.99 -8.32
CA ASN A 23 -26.14 -12.50 -8.24
C ASN A 23 -26.21 -11.04 -8.71
N ARG A 24 -26.68 -10.85 -9.94
CA ARG A 24 -26.78 -9.52 -10.60
C ARG A 24 -27.70 -8.53 -9.89
N LYS A 25 -28.68 -9.02 -9.10
CA LYS A 25 -29.63 -8.19 -8.36
C LYS A 25 -29.19 -7.90 -6.94
N LYS A 26 -28.00 -8.42 -6.52
CA LYS A 26 -27.51 -8.23 -5.14
C LYS A 26 -27.14 -6.76 -4.91
N GLU A 27 -27.61 -6.23 -3.80
CA GLU A 27 -27.11 -4.96 -3.32
C GLU A 27 -25.68 -5.11 -2.80
N VAL A 28 -24.76 -4.32 -3.37
CA VAL A 28 -23.32 -4.36 -3.02
C VAL A 28 -22.84 -2.95 -2.76
N ARG A 29 -22.30 -2.73 -1.56
CA ARG A 29 -21.70 -1.46 -1.13
C ARG A 29 -20.18 -1.55 -1.01
N LEU A 30 -19.50 -0.51 -1.47
CA LEU A 30 -18.05 -0.39 -1.33
C LEU A 30 -17.73 0.22 0.04
N ILE A 31 -17.07 -0.57 0.88
CA ILE A 31 -16.53 -0.13 2.17
C ILE A 31 -15.03 -0.44 2.13
N PRO A 32 -14.18 0.55 1.90
CA PRO A 32 -12.73 0.33 1.76
C PRO A 32 -12.12 -0.18 3.06
N THR A 33 -10.99 -0.87 2.96
CA THR A 33 -10.11 -1.13 4.10
C THR A 33 -9.71 0.21 4.70
N CYS A 34 -9.74 0.31 6.02
CA CYS A 34 -9.38 1.52 6.75
C CYS A 34 -8.39 1.22 7.87
N ILE A 35 -7.79 2.27 8.38
CA ILE A 35 -6.95 2.25 9.57
C ILE A 35 -7.40 3.33 10.57
N ASP A 36 -7.10 3.12 11.82
CA ASP A 36 -7.21 4.16 12.85
C ASP A 36 -5.99 5.08 12.72
N THR A 37 -6.17 6.24 12.09
CA THR A 37 -5.08 7.20 11.85
C THR A 37 -4.45 7.74 13.13
N GLY A 38 -5.17 7.68 14.26
CA GLY A 38 -4.65 8.06 15.58
C GLY A 38 -3.53 7.13 16.10
N LEU A 39 -3.50 5.88 15.60
CA LEU A 39 -2.48 4.90 15.97
C LEU A 39 -1.21 4.99 15.11
N TYR A 40 -1.23 5.76 14.01
CA TYR A 40 -0.10 5.89 13.09
C TYR A 40 0.57 7.26 13.24
N PRO A 41 1.71 7.35 13.94
CA PRO A 41 2.42 8.61 14.14
C PRO A 41 3.04 9.09 12.82
N LYS A 42 2.94 10.40 12.58
CA LYS A 42 3.46 11.02 11.36
C LYS A 42 5.00 11.03 11.37
N LYS A 43 5.62 10.67 10.25
CA LYS A 43 7.07 10.80 10.05
C LYS A 43 7.47 12.29 10.17
N LYS A 44 8.17 12.65 11.24
CA LYS A 44 8.48 14.06 11.56
C LYS A 44 9.60 14.66 10.69
N LYS A 45 10.51 13.83 10.15
CA LYS A 45 11.63 14.27 9.30
C LYS A 45 11.96 13.19 8.26
N VAL A 46 12.45 13.62 7.09
CA VAL A 46 13.27 12.77 6.23
C VAL A 46 14.47 12.36 7.07
N SER A 47 14.77 11.08 7.17
CA SER A 47 15.86 10.57 7.97
C SER A 47 17.19 11.24 7.55
N ASP A 48 17.93 11.80 8.50
CA ASP A 48 19.31 12.22 8.29
C ASP A 48 20.29 11.02 8.29
N SER A 49 19.74 9.78 8.29
CA SER A 49 20.55 8.56 8.20
C SER A 49 21.28 8.51 6.86
N ARG A 50 22.51 7.97 6.87
CA ARG A 50 23.31 7.76 5.65
C ARG A 50 22.67 6.76 4.68
N ASP A 51 21.73 5.91 5.17
CA ASP A 51 21.07 4.88 4.38
C ASP A 51 19.66 5.31 3.96
N PHE A 52 19.35 5.06 2.67
CA PHE A 52 18.02 5.24 2.10
C PHE A 52 17.25 3.92 2.11
N ILE A 53 16.07 3.88 2.69
CA ILE A 53 15.33 2.64 2.96
C ILE A 53 14.17 2.45 1.98
N LEU A 54 14.31 1.50 1.08
CA LEU A 54 13.21 0.91 0.34
C LEU A 54 12.52 -0.11 1.25
N GLY A 55 11.32 0.22 1.73
CA GLY A 55 10.59 -0.59 2.70
C GLY A 55 9.53 -1.48 2.08
N TRP A 56 9.44 -2.70 2.55
CA TRP A 56 8.36 -3.61 2.23
C TRP A 56 7.89 -4.33 3.49
N ILE A 57 6.57 -4.27 3.76
CA ILE A 57 5.94 -5.04 4.84
C ILE A 57 4.96 -6.05 4.24
N GLY A 58 4.95 -7.29 4.73
CA GLY A 58 4.01 -8.27 4.20
C GLY A 58 4.24 -9.71 4.63
N THR A 59 3.42 -10.59 4.08
CA THR A 59 3.44 -12.02 4.36
C THR A 59 4.24 -12.80 3.31
N LYS A 60 4.71 -14.00 3.67
CA LYS A 60 5.44 -14.97 2.82
C LYS A 60 4.88 -15.09 1.40
N GLY A 61 3.56 -15.25 1.27
CA GLY A 61 2.93 -15.45 -0.04
C GLY A 61 3.06 -14.28 -1.02
N ASN A 62 3.45 -13.09 -0.53
CA ASN A 62 3.64 -11.89 -1.35
C ASN A 62 5.12 -11.61 -1.67
N LEU A 63 6.08 -12.32 -1.06
CA LEU A 63 7.51 -12.18 -1.35
C LEU A 63 7.84 -12.48 -2.82
N LYS A 64 7.04 -13.32 -3.49
CA LYS A 64 7.20 -13.62 -4.92
C LYS A 64 7.16 -12.35 -5.80
N TYR A 65 6.33 -11.37 -5.43
CA TYR A 65 6.23 -10.10 -6.17
C TYR A 65 7.45 -9.21 -5.90
N LEU A 66 7.97 -9.22 -4.66
CA LEU A 66 9.18 -8.48 -4.32
C LEU A 66 10.40 -9.05 -5.05
N LYS A 67 10.51 -10.37 -5.19
CA LYS A 67 11.58 -11.04 -5.96
C LYS A 67 11.63 -10.60 -7.42
N GLN A 68 10.48 -10.27 -8.01
CA GLN A 68 10.43 -9.80 -9.41
C GLN A 68 11.14 -8.45 -9.62
N LEU A 69 11.39 -7.70 -8.54
CA LEU A 69 12.13 -6.44 -8.58
C LEU A 69 13.65 -6.61 -8.52
N GLU A 70 14.20 -7.84 -8.51
CA GLU A 70 15.68 -8.04 -8.45
C GLU A 70 16.45 -7.30 -9.58
N PRO A 71 15.97 -7.26 -10.84
CA PRO A 71 16.62 -6.44 -11.88
C PRO A 71 16.61 -4.94 -11.56
N VAL A 72 15.52 -4.45 -10.91
CA VAL A 72 15.40 -3.06 -10.45
C VAL A 72 16.39 -2.81 -9.31
N PHE A 73 16.46 -3.71 -8.33
CA PHE A 73 17.40 -3.61 -7.20
C PHE A 73 18.84 -3.59 -7.69
N LYS A 74 19.18 -4.37 -8.72
CA LYS A 74 20.49 -4.35 -9.34
C LYS A 74 20.83 -2.98 -9.92
N ALA A 75 19.93 -2.38 -10.70
CA ALA A 75 20.16 -1.06 -11.29
C ALA A 75 20.28 0.03 -10.22
N ILE A 76 19.43 -0.01 -9.20
CA ILE A 76 19.44 0.96 -8.08
C ILE A 76 20.72 0.79 -7.24
N GLY A 77 21.13 -0.44 -6.90
CA GLY A 77 22.32 -0.70 -6.10
C GLY A 77 23.63 -0.32 -6.80
N GLN A 78 23.70 -0.45 -8.13
CA GLN A 78 24.85 0.01 -8.94
C GLN A 78 24.97 1.53 -8.94
N ARG A 79 23.87 2.26 -8.84
CA ARG A 79 23.84 3.72 -8.87
C ARG A 79 23.93 4.36 -7.48
N PHE A 80 23.37 3.74 -6.47
CA PHE A 80 23.20 4.32 -5.12
C PHE A 80 23.67 3.35 -4.03
N SER A 81 24.92 3.47 -3.62
CA SER A 81 25.56 2.57 -2.64
C SER A 81 24.94 2.66 -1.21
N HIS A 82 24.21 3.74 -0.92
CA HIS A 82 23.56 3.98 0.36
C HIS A 82 22.10 3.46 0.44
N VAL A 83 21.58 2.83 -0.62
CA VAL A 83 20.24 2.27 -0.62
C VAL A 83 20.22 0.89 0.02
N ARG A 84 19.21 0.65 0.86
CA ARG A 84 18.95 -0.63 1.53
C ARG A 84 17.52 -1.08 1.28
N LEU A 85 17.31 -2.39 1.20
CA LEU A 85 15.98 -2.99 1.17
C LEU A 85 15.62 -3.48 2.58
N LYS A 86 14.62 -2.88 3.23
CA LYS A 86 14.11 -3.36 4.52
C LYS A 86 12.85 -4.20 4.29
N ILE A 87 12.90 -5.47 4.72
CA ILE A 87 11.77 -6.42 4.64
C ILE A 87 11.26 -6.66 6.05
N VAL A 88 10.01 -6.26 6.30
CA VAL A 88 9.29 -6.51 7.56
C VAL A 88 8.30 -7.66 7.31
N SER A 89 8.62 -8.85 7.82
CA SER A 89 7.87 -10.08 7.52
C SER A 89 8.24 -11.20 8.51
N ASN A 90 7.52 -12.32 8.44
CA ASN A 90 7.92 -13.56 9.11
C ASN A 90 8.73 -14.50 8.20
N ASP A 91 8.95 -14.10 6.94
CA ASP A 91 9.79 -14.76 5.96
C ASP A 91 10.56 -13.72 5.16
N PHE A 92 11.70 -14.09 4.58
CA PHE A 92 12.60 -13.16 3.94
C PHE A 92 13.09 -13.67 2.59
N ILE A 93 13.56 -12.75 1.78
CA ILE A 93 14.39 -13.03 0.62
C ILE A 93 15.74 -12.33 0.80
N ASP A 94 16.75 -12.86 0.15
CA ASP A 94 18.00 -12.14 -0.05
C ASP A 94 17.97 -11.47 -1.43
N SER A 95 18.68 -10.36 -1.56
CA SER A 95 19.02 -9.73 -2.84
C SER A 95 20.53 -9.79 -3.00
N SER A 96 20.99 -10.17 -4.18
CA SER A 96 22.39 -10.11 -4.53
C SER A 96 22.88 -8.69 -4.86
N SER A 97 21.93 -7.76 -4.95
CA SER A 97 22.14 -6.44 -5.53
C SER A 97 21.99 -5.28 -4.54
N LEU A 98 21.19 -5.46 -3.48
CA LEU A 98 21.01 -4.50 -2.39
C LEU A 98 21.25 -5.19 -1.04
N PRO A 99 21.90 -4.53 -0.08
CA PRO A 99 21.90 -5.00 1.31
C PRO A 99 20.48 -5.09 1.84
N VAL A 100 20.13 -6.24 2.43
CA VAL A 100 18.78 -6.50 2.95
C VAL A 100 18.78 -6.43 4.47
N ILE A 101 17.93 -5.58 5.01
CA ILE A 101 17.60 -5.50 6.45
C ILE A 101 16.37 -6.37 6.68
N LYS A 102 16.55 -7.49 7.40
CA LYS A 102 15.50 -8.45 7.73
C LYS A 102 14.93 -8.11 9.12
N LYS A 103 13.66 -7.75 9.21
CA LYS A 103 12.96 -7.46 10.45
C LYS A 103 11.75 -8.37 10.59
N THR A 104 11.71 -9.19 11.62
CA THR A 104 10.52 -9.97 11.95
C THR A 104 9.39 -9.02 12.33
N TRP A 105 8.23 -9.19 11.69
CA TRP A 105 7.06 -8.36 11.96
C TRP A 105 6.54 -8.60 13.38
N ARG A 106 6.25 -7.50 14.08
CA ARG A 106 5.55 -7.47 15.35
C ARG A 106 4.61 -6.27 15.33
N LEU A 107 3.44 -6.42 15.94
CA LEU A 107 2.44 -5.35 15.98
C LEU A 107 2.96 -4.11 16.71
N GLU A 108 3.64 -4.31 17.83
CA GLU A 108 4.23 -3.24 18.64
C GLU A 108 5.30 -2.42 17.93
N ASP A 109 6.01 -3.03 16.95
CA ASP A 109 7.10 -2.40 16.20
C ASP A 109 6.61 -1.80 14.85
N GLU A 110 5.38 -2.10 14.41
CA GLU A 110 4.90 -1.80 13.06
C GLU A 110 5.04 -0.31 12.69
N ASN A 111 4.70 0.58 13.62
CA ASN A 111 4.79 2.01 13.39
C ASN A 111 6.24 2.49 13.20
N GLU A 112 7.16 2.01 14.03
CA GLU A 112 8.58 2.34 13.91
C GLU A 112 9.16 1.79 12.60
N ASP A 113 8.77 0.58 12.24
CA ASP A 113 9.18 -0.03 10.98
C ASP A 113 8.71 0.79 9.78
N LEU A 114 7.43 1.19 9.75
CA LEU A 114 6.85 2.00 8.69
C LEU A 114 7.52 3.38 8.57
N ILE A 115 7.72 4.07 9.70
CA ILE A 115 8.39 5.40 9.74
C ILE A 115 9.83 5.32 9.25
N SER A 116 10.50 4.19 9.45
CA SER A 116 11.88 3.99 9.00
C SER A 116 12.03 3.92 7.49
N PHE A 117 10.94 3.71 6.72
CA PHE A 117 10.99 3.66 5.27
C PHE A 117 11.08 5.06 4.66
N ASP A 118 11.85 5.22 3.59
CA ASP A 118 11.83 6.42 2.75
C ASP A 118 10.86 6.28 1.61
N VAL A 119 10.67 5.06 1.11
CA VAL A 119 9.68 4.69 0.08
C VAL A 119 9.09 3.33 0.41
N GLY A 120 7.77 3.21 0.37
CA GLY A 120 7.07 1.94 0.49
C GLY A 120 6.90 1.23 -0.86
N LEU A 121 7.24 -0.04 -0.93
CA LEU A 121 7.13 -0.83 -2.15
C LEU A 121 5.85 -1.68 -2.14
N MET A 122 5.07 -1.63 -3.23
CA MET A 122 3.89 -2.49 -3.42
C MET A 122 3.87 -3.12 -4.82
N PRO A 123 4.82 -4.01 -5.13
CA PRO A 123 4.80 -4.78 -6.37
C PRO A 123 3.67 -5.81 -6.31
N LEU A 124 2.93 -5.94 -7.41
CA LEU A 124 1.91 -6.97 -7.62
C LEU A 124 1.97 -7.46 -9.07
N GLY A 125 1.62 -8.73 -9.28
CA GLY A 125 1.24 -9.23 -10.59
C GLY A 125 -0.21 -8.87 -10.91
N ASP A 126 -0.59 -8.81 -12.18
CA ASP A 126 -1.97 -8.62 -12.59
C ASP A 126 -2.69 -9.97 -12.67
N ASP A 127 -3.07 -10.49 -11.51
CA ASP A 127 -3.85 -11.72 -11.35
C ASP A 127 -5.11 -11.47 -10.49
N LEU A 128 -6.05 -12.42 -10.51
CA LEU A 128 -7.31 -12.31 -9.77
C LEU A 128 -7.10 -12.09 -8.26
N TRP A 129 -6.08 -12.72 -7.68
CA TRP A 129 -5.74 -12.56 -6.27
C TRP A 129 -5.29 -11.13 -5.97
N SER A 130 -4.42 -10.58 -6.81
CA SER A 130 -3.90 -9.21 -6.66
C SER A 130 -4.98 -8.16 -6.88
N ARG A 131 -5.87 -8.36 -7.86
CA ARG A 131 -7.03 -7.47 -8.09
C ARG A 131 -8.00 -7.46 -6.91
N GLY A 132 -8.14 -8.59 -6.19
CA GLY A 132 -8.96 -8.71 -4.99
C GLY A 132 -8.38 -8.06 -3.74
N LYS A 133 -7.12 -7.62 -3.72
CA LYS A 133 -6.51 -6.97 -2.55
C LYS A 133 -7.12 -5.59 -2.28
N CYS A 134 -7.17 -5.22 -0.99
CA CYS A 134 -7.78 -3.97 -0.54
C CYS A 134 -6.77 -2.90 -0.10
N GLY A 135 -5.50 -3.04 -0.48
CA GLY A 135 -4.49 -1.97 -0.42
C GLY A 135 -3.96 -1.58 0.96
N LEU A 136 -4.18 -2.37 2.02
CA LEU A 136 -3.79 -2.03 3.40
C LEU A 136 -2.35 -1.51 3.52
N LYS A 137 -1.38 -2.16 2.88
CA LYS A 137 0.03 -1.75 2.96
C LYS A 137 0.26 -0.33 2.44
N ILE A 138 -0.36 0.03 1.31
CA ILE A 138 -0.25 1.39 0.77
C ILE A 138 -0.87 2.38 1.75
N ILE A 139 -2.05 2.05 2.30
CA ILE A 139 -2.72 2.90 3.30
C ILE A 139 -1.80 3.10 4.52
N GLN A 140 -1.13 2.05 5.00
CA GLN A 140 -0.16 2.13 6.09
C GLN A 140 1.05 3.00 5.75
N TYR A 141 1.67 2.84 4.56
CA TYR A 141 2.78 3.70 4.14
C TYR A 141 2.36 5.17 4.10
N LEU A 142 1.25 5.46 3.41
CA LEU A 142 0.76 6.82 3.25
C LEU A 142 0.34 7.46 4.58
N SER A 143 -0.19 6.68 5.54
CA SER A 143 -0.62 7.19 6.85
C SER A 143 0.51 7.78 7.66
N VAL A 144 1.71 7.24 7.54
CA VAL A 144 2.91 7.75 8.23
C VAL A 144 3.69 8.76 7.40
N GLY A 145 3.20 9.15 6.21
CA GLY A 145 3.85 10.11 5.32
C GLY A 145 4.97 9.51 4.48
N VAL A 146 4.95 8.21 4.22
CA VAL A 146 5.87 7.50 3.33
C VAL A 146 5.23 7.35 1.96
N PRO A 147 5.79 7.94 0.88
CA PRO A 147 5.26 7.76 -0.46
C PRO A 147 5.40 6.32 -0.94
N ALA A 148 4.44 5.84 -1.73
CA ALA A 148 4.45 4.48 -2.25
C ALA A 148 4.83 4.44 -3.73
N VAL A 149 5.62 3.43 -4.13
CA VAL A 149 5.72 3.02 -5.53
C VAL A 149 5.01 1.68 -5.67
N CYS A 150 4.05 1.60 -6.57
CA CYS A 150 3.20 0.41 -6.69
C CYS A 150 2.94 0.01 -8.14
N THR A 151 2.70 -1.28 -8.36
CA THR A 151 2.07 -1.73 -9.62
C THR A 151 0.60 -1.26 -9.62
N PRO A 152 0.12 -0.58 -10.69
CA PRO A 152 -1.24 -0.04 -10.76
C PRO A 152 -2.29 -1.13 -11.04
N VAL A 153 -2.38 -2.12 -10.15
CA VAL A 153 -3.31 -3.26 -10.22
C VAL A 153 -4.39 -3.11 -9.16
N GLY A 154 -5.64 -3.36 -9.52
CA GLY A 154 -6.78 -3.29 -8.62
C GLY A 154 -6.87 -1.94 -7.92
N ILE A 155 -7.12 -1.96 -6.62
CA ILE A 155 -7.31 -0.76 -5.79
C ILE A 155 -6.05 0.12 -5.66
N ASN A 156 -4.86 -0.39 -6.02
CA ASN A 156 -3.65 0.43 -5.98
C ASN A 156 -3.79 1.71 -6.83
N ARG A 157 -4.53 1.63 -7.95
CA ARG A 157 -4.85 2.81 -8.80
C ARG A 157 -5.73 3.84 -8.11
N ASP A 158 -6.60 3.38 -7.21
CA ASP A 158 -7.54 4.26 -6.52
C ASP A 158 -6.86 4.97 -5.35
N ILE A 159 -5.98 4.27 -4.62
CA ILE A 159 -5.28 4.79 -3.46
C ILE A 159 -4.10 5.68 -3.89
N VAL A 160 -3.25 5.20 -4.81
CA VAL A 160 -2.10 5.96 -5.31
C VAL A 160 -2.51 6.78 -6.51
N LYS A 161 -2.39 8.10 -6.38
CA LYS A 161 -2.52 9.06 -7.48
C LYS A 161 -1.13 9.35 -8.02
N ASP A 162 -0.85 8.87 -9.24
CA ASP A 162 0.48 8.97 -9.85
C ASP A 162 1.00 10.40 -9.86
N GLY A 163 2.20 10.59 -9.32
CA GLY A 163 2.84 11.90 -9.20
C GLY A 163 2.34 12.78 -8.05
N GLN A 164 1.32 12.37 -7.28
CA GLN A 164 0.76 13.16 -6.17
C GLN A 164 1.13 12.61 -4.80
N ASN A 165 0.75 11.37 -4.48
CA ASN A 165 1.01 10.72 -3.20
C ASN A 165 1.90 9.47 -3.32
N GLY A 166 2.41 9.22 -4.51
CA GLY A 166 3.25 8.09 -4.87
C GLY A 166 3.36 7.96 -6.38
N PHE A 167 3.90 6.84 -6.84
CA PHE A 167 4.08 6.57 -8.25
C PHE A 167 3.54 5.19 -8.66
N TRP A 168 3.06 5.13 -9.91
CA TRP A 168 2.82 3.88 -10.60
C TRP A 168 4.07 3.42 -11.34
N ALA A 169 4.32 2.11 -11.30
CA ALA A 169 5.39 1.46 -12.04
C ALA A 169 4.92 0.09 -12.54
N SER A 170 4.94 -0.10 -13.86
CA SER A 170 4.48 -1.33 -14.52
C SER A 170 5.62 -2.15 -15.10
N THR A 171 6.71 -1.50 -15.52
CA THR A 171 7.91 -2.15 -16.08
C THR A 171 9.12 -1.93 -15.19
N PRO A 172 10.18 -2.74 -15.32
CA PRO A 172 11.43 -2.50 -14.59
C PRO A 172 11.97 -1.08 -14.79
N GLU A 173 11.86 -0.52 -15.99
CA GLU A 173 12.29 0.83 -16.33
C GLU A 173 11.48 1.88 -15.59
N ASP A 174 10.15 1.69 -15.46
CA ASP A 174 9.31 2.56 -14.64
C ASP A 174 9.76 2.53 -13.18
N TRP A 175 9.95 1.33 -12.61
CA TRP A 175 10.40 1.16 -11.23
C TRP A 175 11.73 1.87 -10.99
N ILE A 176 12.72 1.67 -11.88
CA ILE A 176 14.04 2.33 -11.79
C ILE A 176 13.89 3.84 -11.83
N ARG A 177 13.13 4.36 -12.81
CA ARG A 177 12.91 5.80 -12.97
C ARG A 177 12.24 6.42 -11.75
N ARG A 178 11.15 5.81 -11.27
CA ARG A 178 10.37 6.33 -10.13
C ARG A 178 11.13 6.26 -8.81
N LEU A 179 11.82 5.16 -8.57
CA LEU A 179 12.69 5.05 -7.39
C LEU A 179 13.84 6.04 -7.44
N THR A 180 14.49 6.22 -8.60
CA THR A 180 15.55 7.23 -8.79
C THR A 180 15.03 8.64 -8.44
N GLN A 181 13.87 9.04 -8.96
CA GLN A 181 13.27 10.34 -8.64
C GLN A 181 13.08 10.53 -7.14
N LEU A 182 12.57 9.51 -6.44
CA LEU A 182 12.36 9.57 -5.00
C LEU A 182 13.67 9.51 -4.19
N ILE A 183 14.72 8.84 -4.68
CA ILE A 183 16.03 8.82 -4.01
C ILE A 183 16.69 10.19 -4.11
N GLU A 184 16.65 10.82 -5.27
CA GLU A 184 17.36 12.07 -5.55
C GLU A 184 16.64 13.32 -5.05
N ASP A 185 15.31 13.28 -4.84
CA ASP A 185 14.51 14.45 -4.49
C ASP A 185 13.80 14.29 -3.12
N PRO A 186 14.41 14.79 -2.03
CA PRO A 186 13.82 14.77 -0.69
C PRO A 186 12.55 15.60 -0.56
N ASP A 187 12.45 16.71 -1.34
CA ASP A 187 11.29 17.60 -1.28
C ASP A 187 10.09 16.94 -1.94
N LEU A 188 10.30 16.25 -3.06
CA LEU A 188 9.27 15.44 -3.72
C LEU A 188 8.74 14.36 -2.76
N ARG A 189 9.64 13.63 -2.07
CA ARG A 189 9.22 12.62 -1.06
C ARG A 189 8.36 13.23 0.04
N ARG A 190 8.76 14.40 0.55
CA ARG A 190 8.06 15.10 1.63
C ARG A 190 6.67 15.55 1.17
N ASN A 191 6.59 16.15 -0.01
CA ASN A 191 5.34 16.61 -0.59
C ASN A 191 4.38 15.44 -0.86
N MET A 192 4.88 14.36 -1.46
CA MET A 192 4.07 13.15 -1.68
C MET A 192 3.62 12.51 -0.36
N GLY A 193 4.47 12.51 0.65
CA GLY A 193 4.11 12.02 1.98
C GLY A 193 2.97 12.82 2.61
N CYS A 194 2.98 14.16 2.51
CA CYS A 194 1.89 15.01 2.96
C CYS A 194 0.58 14.71 2.23
N HIS A 195 0.61 14.62 0.89
CA HIS A 195 -0.57 14.25 0.11
C HIS A 195 -1.05 12.83 0.41
N GLY A 196 -0.12 11.93 0.76
CA GLY A 196 -0.44 10.57 1.19
C GLY A 196 -1.26 10.55 2.48
N MET A 197 -0.82 11.27 3.50
CA MET A 197 -1.55 11.40 4.77
C MET A 197 -2.95 11.98 4.55
N ASP A 198 -3.07 13.02 3.72
CA ASP A 198 -4.36 13.62 3.36
C ASP A 198 -5.28 12.62 2.66
N THR A 199 -4.73 11.81 1.77
CA THR A 199 -5.49 10.75 1.06
C THR A 199 -6.06 9.74 2.04
N VAL A 200 -5.26 9.31 3.01
CA VAL A 200 -5.70 8.34 4.03
C VAL A 200 -6.74 8.95 4.95
N GLU A 201 -6.51 10.15 5.45
CA GLU A 201 -7.44 10.82 6.36
C GLU A 201 -8.82 11.01 5.73
N LYS A 202 -8.88 11.46 4.47
CA LYS A 202 -10.12 11.75 3.75
C LYS A 202 -10.85 10.53 3.20
N GLY A 203 -10.14 9.43 2.93
CA GLY A 203 -10.70 8.29 2.20
C GLY A 203 -10.68 6.95 2.92
N TYR A 204 -9.69 6.76 3.82
CA TYR A 204 -9.34 5.46 4.39
C TYR A 204 -9.15 5.48 5.92
N SER A 205 -9.49 6.59 6.59
CA SER A 205 -9.52 6.64 8.05
C SER A 205 -10.71 5.85 8.62
N LEU A 206 -10.55 5.33 9.83
CA LEU A 206 -11.61 4.64 10.55
C LEU A 206 -12.85 5.53 10.70
N THR A 207 -12.68 6.82 10.98
CA THR A 207 -13.75 7.80 11.11
C THR A 207 -14.62 7.84 9.85
N VAL A 208 -14.02 8.11 8.70
CA VAL A 208 -14.74 8.22 7.41
C VAL A 208 -15.38 6.89 7.01
N THR A 209 -14.69 5.78 7.25
CA THR A 209 -15.18 4.46 6.84
C THR A 209 -16.31 3.96 7.74
N SER A 210 -16.22 4.23 9.05
CA SER A 210 -17.31 3.87 9.98
C SER A 210 -18.60 4.66 9.70
N GLU A 211 -18.51 5.94 9.34
CA GLU A 211 -19.67 6.72 8.92
C GLU A 211 -20.36 6.14 7.67
N LYS A 212 -19.55 5.76 6.66
CA LYS A 212 -20.06 5.06 5.46
C LYS A 212 -20.76 3.75 5.82
N PHE A 213 -20.15 2.96 6.70
CA PHE A 213 -20.70 1.67 7.13
C PHE A 213 -21.98 1.84 7.92
N LEU A 214 -22.03 2.79 8.86
CA LEU A 214 -23.23 3.13 9.62
C LEU A 214 -24.37 3.61 8.72
N GLY A 215 -24.06 4.40 7.67
CA GLY A 215 -25.05 4.80 6.66
C GLY A 215 -25.66 3.60 5.94
N VAL A 216 -24.85 2.62 5.57
CA VAL A 216 -25.31 1.38 4.94
C VAL A 216 -26.24 0.61 5.88
N LEU A 217 -25.90 0.48 7.17
CA LEU A 217 -26.74 -0.23 8.15
C LEU A 217 -28.06 0.49 8.39
N LYS A 218 -28.07 1.82 8.52
CA LYS A 218 -29.30 2.61 8.70
C LYS A 218 -30.26 2.42 7.53
N ASN A 219 -29.78 2.48 6.30
CA ASN A 219 -30.61 2.25 5.11
C ASN A 219 -31.20 0.84 5.10
N LEU A 220 -30.39 -0.18 5.41
CA LEU A 220 -30.88 -1.57 5.48
C LEU A 220 -31.95 -1.80 6.53
N MET A 221 -31.94 -1.00 7.61
CA MET A 221 -32.97 -1.08 8.68
C MET A 221 -34.27 -0.33 8.31
N GLN A 222 -34.19 0.67 7.45
CA GLN A 222 -35.36 1.44 7.00
C GLN A 222 -36.14 0.72 5.88
N ASP A 223 -35.45 -0.12 5.11
CA ASP A 223 -36.05 -0.89 4.01
C ASP A 223 -36.78 -2.19 4.47
N ARG A 224 -36.82 -2.42 5.78
CA ARG A 224 -37.55 -3.53 6.44
C ARG A 224 -38.80 -3.05 7.15
#